data_dee80b91ffd6dd480cf449f3150b7c73
#
_entry.id   dee80b91ffd6dd480cf449f3150b7c73
#
_cell.length_a   1.000
_cell.length_b   1.000
_cell.length_c   1.000
_cell.angle_alpha   90.00
_cell.angle_beta   90.00
_cell.angle_gamma   90.00
#
_symmetry.space_group_name_H-M   'P 1'
#
loop_
_entity.id
_entity.type
_entity.pdbx_description
1 polymer ?
#
loop_
_entity_poly.entity_id
_entity_poly.type
_entity_poly.pdbx_seq_one_letter_code
_entity_poly.pdbx_strand_id
1 'polypeptide(L)'
;MEGYKSSPAEGILAKSRPLFDLLQQTCSQYIFACDMQSRCCIVSEKLAEDFALPRGISHDFINFWEGLIHPEDRQRYRESIKAVLVEGRSDIPDIVYRVKARRGEYVWLQCSGRVRCNKSGQGVLFAGVMSKLVQKGKVDMLTG
;
A
#
# COMPACT_ATOMS: atom_id res chain seq x y z
N MET A 1 -19.98 -4.64 25.09
CA MET A 1 -19.08 -4.59 25.71
C MET A 1 -18.01 -3.75 25.36
N GLU A 2 -17.43 -3.28 26.18
CA GLU A 2 -16.53 -2.37 25.96
C GLU A 2 -15.32 -2.85 25.48
N GLY A 3 -14.91 -3.91 25.89
CA GLY A 3 -13.70 -4.41 25.46
C GLY A 3 -13.65 -4.65 24.01
N TYR A 4 -14.80 -4.64 23.37
CA TYR A 4 -14.82 -4.93 22.05
C TYR A 4 -14.66 -3.80 21.13
N LYS A 5 -14.39 -2.67 21.56
CA LYS A 5 -14.25 -1.58 20.64
C LYS A 5 -13.20 -1.86 19.65
N SER A 6 -13.36 -1.39 18.45
CA SER A 6 -12.34 -1.52 17.46
C SER A 6 -11.10 -0.81 17.93
N SER A 7 -9.96 -1.25 17.49
CA SER A 7 -8.72 -0.59 17.82
C SER A 7 -8.74 0.79 17.18
N PRO A 8 -7.95 1.72 17.68
CA PRO A 8 -7.88 3.04 17.07
C PRO A 8 -7.56 2.97 15.59
N ALA A 9 -6.76 1.99 15.23
CA ALA A 9 -6.38 1.78 13.86
C ALA A 9 -7.56 1.46 13.00
N GLU A 10 -8.36 0.48 13.45
CA GLU A 10 -9.53 0.13 12.70
C GLU A 10 -10.48 1.29 12.62
N GLY A 11 -10.54 2.11 13.68
CA GLY A 11 -11.39 3.28 13.68
C GLY A 11 -11.01 4.27 12.59
N ILE A 12 -9.72 4.52 12.43
CA ILE A 12 -9.25 5.45 11.41
C ILE A 12 -9.59 4.91 10.03
N LEU A 13 -9.33 3.64 9.77
CA LEU A 13 -9.62 3.06 8.49
C LEU A 13 -11.12 2.96 8.24
N ALA A 14 -11.88 2.61 9.26
CA ALA A 14 -13.32 2.51 9.12
C ALA A 14 -13.94 3.86 8.80
N LYS A 15 -13.45 4.93 9.42
CA LYS A 15 -13.95 6.27 9.13
C LYS A 15 -13.65 6.70 7.71
N SER A 16 -12.53 6.24 7.16
CA SER A 16 -12.11 6.61 5.83
C SER A 16 -12.75 5.73 4.76
N ARG A 17 -13.42 4.66 5.16
CA ARG A 17 -13.91 3.66 4.23
C ARG A 17 -14.84 4.22 3.16
N PRO A 18 -15.81 5.09 3.48
CA PRO A 18 -16.69 5.63 2.44
C PRO A 18 -15.91 6.42 1.38
N LEU A 19 -14.92 7.20 1.81
CA LEU A 19 -14.11 7.95 0.87
C LEU A 19 -13.24 7.00 0.07
N PHE A 20 -12.67 6.02 0.73
CA PHE A 20 -11.83 5.02 0.07
C PHE A 20 -12.63 4.32 -1.03
N ASP A 21 -13.85 3.92 -0.72
CA ASP A 21 -14.70 3.20 -1.68
C ASP A 21 -15.03 4.07 -2.89
N LEU A 22 -15.27 5.36 -2.68
CA LEU A 22 -15.54 6.25 -3.78
C LEU A 22 -14.30 6.43 -4.66
N LEU A 23 -13.14 6.58 -4.04
CA LEU A 23 -11.92 6.78 -4.78
C LEU A 23 -11.56 5.55 -5.63
N GLN A 24 -11.78 4.36 -5.09
CA GLN A 24 -11.44 3.19 -5.88
C GLN A 24 -12.38 2.98 -7.07
N GLN A 25 -13.57 3.58 -7.02
CA GLN A 25 -14.47 3.51 -8.14
C GLN A 25 -14.09 4.48 -9.25
N THR A 26 -13.41 5.56 -8.92
CA THR A 26 -13.09 6.57 -9.90
C THR A 26 -11.64 6.58 -10.33
N CYS A 27 -10.75 5.98 -9.54
CA CYS A 27 -9.33 6.00 -9.82
C CYS A 27 -8.93 4.76 -10.61
N SER A 28 -8.15 4.93 -11.66
CA SER A 28 -7.70 3.79 -12.43
C SER A 28 -6.51 3.10 -11.79
N GLN A 29 -5.93 3.72 -10.77
CA GLN A 29 -4.80 3.13 -10.07
C GLN A 29 -5.29 2.35 -8.87
N TYR A 30 -4.42 1.49 -8.34
CA TYR A 30 -4.73 0.82 -7.08
C TYR A 30 -4.54 1.83 -5.95
N ILE A 31 -5.35 1.74 -4.91
CA ILE A 31 -5.18 2.63 -3.76
C ILE A 31 -5.03 1.80 -2.49
N PHE A 32 -4.34 2.36 -1.52
CA PHE A 32 -4.11 1.69 -0.26
C PHE A 32 -4.09 2.70 0.88
N ALA A 33 -4.37 2.23 2.08
CA ALA A 33 -4.24 3.04 3.29
C ALA A 33 -3.84 2.13 4.43
N CYS A 34 -2.86 2.57 5.22
CA CYS A 34 -2.35 1.79 6.35
C CYS A 34 -2.33 2.64 7.60
N ASP A 35 -2.83 2.07 8.69
CA ASP A 35 -2.73 2.72 9.97
C ASP A 35 -1.32 2.45 10.50
N MET A 36 -0.59 3.50 10.79
CA MET A 36 0.83 3.36 11.12
C MET A 36 1.07 2.77 12.50
N GLN A 37 0.10 2.84 13.38
CA GLN A 37 0.29 2.32 14.72
C GLN A 37 0.05 0.82 14.78
N SER A 38 -1.05 0.37 14.23
CA SER A 38 -1.38 -1.05 14.27
C SER A 38 -0.84 -1.81 13.08
N ARG A 39 -0.51 -1.08 12.01
CA ARG A 39 -0.07 -1.69 10.76
C ARG A 39 -1.18 -2.45 10.04
N CYS A 40 -2.42 -2.15 10.38
CA CYS A 40 -3.56 -2.65 9.62
C CYS A 40 -3.66 -1.85 8.34
N CYS A 41 -3.97 -2.50 7.25
CA CYS A 41 -4.05 -1.85 5.96
C CYS A 41 -5.31 -2.26 5.23
N ILE A 42 -5.77 -1.39 4.33
CA ILE A 42 -6.86 -1.72 3.43
C ILE A 42 -6.38 -1.37 2.02
N VAL A 43 -6.73 -2.19 1.05
CA VAL A 43 -6.33 -1.97 -0.33
C VAL A 43 -7.56 -2.05 -1.22
N SER A 44 -7.48 -1.45 -2.41
CA SER A 44 -8.60 -1.49 -3.34
C SER A 44 -8.90 -2.93 -3.73
N GLU A 45 -10.17 -3.18 -4.07
CA GLU A 45 -10.59 -4.52 -4.43
C GLU A 45 -9.84 -5.03 -5.65
N LYS A 46 -9.55 -4.14 -6.58
CA LYS A 46 -8.83 -4.52 -7.78
C LYS A 46 -7.42 -5.01 -7.44
N LEU A 47 -6.75 -4.36 -6.50
CA LEU A 47 -5.44 -4.80 -6.09
C LEU A 47 -5.53 -6.17 -5.42
N ALA A 48 -6.51 -6.35 -4.55
CA ALA A 48 -6.71 -7.63 -3.87
C ALA A 48 -6.95 -8.74 -4.88
N GLU A 49 -7.73 -8.44 -5.91
CA GLU A 49 -8.05 -9.42 -6.92
C GLU A 49 -6.84 -9.77 -7.77
N ASP A 50 -6.13 -8.77 -8.25
CA ASP A 50 -5.01 -8.98 -9.17
C ASP A 50 -3.84 -9.69 -8.50
N PHE A 51 -3.67 -9.53 -7.20
CA PHE A 51 -2.53 -10.11 -6.48
C PHE A 51 -2.94 -11.12 -5.41
N ALA A 52 -4.18 -11.55 -5.41
CA ALA A 52 -4.69 -12.56 -4.48
C ALA A 52 -4.46 -12.16 -3.02
N LEU A 53 -4.84 -10.94 -2.67
CA LEU A 53 -4.64 -10.41 -1.33
C LEU A 53 -5.92 -10.53 -0.50
N PRO A 54 -5.81 -10.46 0.83
CA PRO A 54 -6.99 -10.43 1.69
C PRO A 54 -7.82 -9.19 1.39
N ARG A 55 -9.13 -9.32 1.48
CA ARG A 55 -10.02 -8.19 1.28
C ARG A 55 -10.31 -7.54 2.61
N GLY A 56 -10.68 -6.27 2.57
CA GLY A 56 -11.01 -5.52 3.77
C GLY A 56 -9.78 -5.11 4.53
N ILE A 57 -9.94 -4.84 5.81
CA ILE A 57 -8.86 -4.39 6.66
C ILE A 57 -8.05 -5.62 7.10
N SER A 58 -6.75 -5.61 6.81
CA SER A 58 -5.88 -6.72 7.11
C SER A 58 -4.81 -6.32 8.10
N HIS A 59 -4.59 -7.15 9.10
CA HIS A 59 -3.59 -6.89 10.11
C HIS A 59 -2.18 -7.28 9.69
N ASP A 60 -2.07 -8.13 8.68
CA ASP A 60 -0.77 -8.66 8.31
C ASP A 60 -0.40 -8.37 6.88
N PHE A 61 -0.99 -7.31 6.34
CA PHE A 61 -0.81 -6.99 4.94
C PHE A 61 0.65 -6.75 4.59
N ILE A 62 1.37 -6.01 5.42
CA ILE A 62 2.74 -5.63 5.08
C ILE A 62 3.64 -6.85 4.93
N ASN A 63 3.52 -7.81 5.83
CA ASN A 63 4.31 -9.03 5.73
C ASN A 63 3.89 -9.88 4.53
N PHE A 64 2.59 -9.96 4.31
CA PHE A 64 2.07 -10.73 3.20
C PHE A 64 2.56 -10.13 1.88
N TRP A 65 2.47 -8.81 1.76
CA TRP A 65 2.88 -8.09 0.56
C TRP A 65 4.37 -8.27 0.30
N GLU A 66 5.18 -8.14 1.34
CA GLU A 66 6.61 -8.31 1.21
C GLU A 66 6.95 -9.68 0.62
N GLY A 67 6.20 -10.69 1.01
CA GLY A 67 6.42 -12.05 0.49
C GLY A 67 6.16 -12.18 -0.99
N LEU A 68 5.35 -11.27 -1.57
CA LEU A 68 5.06 -11.28 -2.99
C LEU A 68 6.08 -10.48 -3.79
N ILE A 69 6.90 -9.67 -3.13
CA ILE A 69 7.86 -8.84 -3.82
C ILE A 69 9.03 -9.69 -4.28
N HIS A 70 9.50 -9.43 -5.48
CA HIS A 70 10.64 -10.17 -6.05
C HIS A 70 11.81 -10.09 -5.09
N PRO A 71 12.51 -11.21 -4.85
CA PRO A 71 13.60 -11.22 -3.87
C PRO A 71 14.65 -10.13 -4.07
N GLU A 72 14.95 -9.77 -5.31
CA GLU A 72 15.93 -8.73 -5.58
C GLU A 72 15.46 -7.34 -5.17
N ASP A 73 14.17 -7.15 -5.02
CA ASP A 73 13.62 -5.84 -4.70
C ASP A 73 13.23 -5.72 -3.23
N ARG A 74 13.28 -6.82 -2.47
CA ARG A 74 12.80 -6.83 -1.08
C ARG A 74 13.56 -5.90 -0.15
N GLN A 75 14.86 -5.82 -0.31
CA GLN A 75 15.65 -4.97 0.57
C GLN A 75 15.29 -3.50 0.37
N ARG A 76 15.13 -3.08 -0.87
CA ARG A 76 14.73 -1.72 -1.18
C ARG A 76 13.34 -1.40 -0.61
N TYR A 77 12.44 -2.37 -0.72
CA TYR A 77 11.10 -2.22 -0.16
C TYR A 77 11.16 -2.10 1.36
N ARG A 78 11.93 -2.95 2.03
CA ARG A 78 12.04 -2.93 3.48
C ARG A 78 12.58 -1.59 3.97
N GLU A 79 13.55 -1.04 3.27
CA GLU A 79 14.12 0.24 3.65
C GLU A 79 13.10 1.36 3.49
N SER A 80 12.30 1.30 2.43
CA SER A 80 11.27 2.29 2.19
C SER A 80 10.18 2.22 3.26
N ILE A 81 9.74 1.02 3.58
CA ILE A 81 8.68 0.84 4.58
C ILE A 81 9.19 1.24 5.97
N LYS A 82 10.44 0.94 6.28
CA LYS A 82 11.02 1.35 7.54
C LYS A 82 11.05 2.87 7.66
N ALA A 83 11.41 3.55 6.59
CA ALA A 83 11.45 5.01 6.60
C ALA A 83 10.06 5.57 6.89
N VAL A 84 9.02 4.94 6.39
CA VAL A 84 7.66 5.40 6.63
C VAL A 84 7.15 4.99 8.01
N LEU A 85 7.18 3.70 8.30
CA LEU A 85 6.49 3.18 9.48
C LEU A 85 7.27 3.35 10.77
N VAL A 86 8.59 3.33 10.69
CA VAL A 86 9.41 3.44 11.88
C VAL A 86 9.89 4.87 12.06
N GLU A 87 10.34 5.49 10.99
CA GLU A 87 10.90 6.84 11.06
C GLU A 87 9.88 7.94 10.79
N GLY A 88 8.70 7.57 10.33
CA GLY A 88 7.62 8.54 10.11
C GLY A 88 7.89 9.55 9.00
N ARG A 89 8.76 9.20 8.07
CA ARG A 89 9.09 10.14 7.01
C ARG A 89 7.97 10.25 6.00
N SER A 90 7.66 11.47 5.57
CA SER A 90 6.65 11.68 4.58
C SER A 90 7.23 12.16 3.26
N ASP A 91 8.54 12.38 3.22
CA ASP A 91 9.20 12.91 2.03
C ASP A 91 9.94 11.82 1.27
N ILE A 92 9.47 10.60 1.31
CA ILE A 92 10.11 9.51 0.62
C ILE A 92 9.76 9.55 -0.86
N PRO A 93 10.69 9.18 -1.72
CA PRO A 93 10.41 9.15 -3.14
C PRO A 93 9.54 7.94 -3.48
N ASP A 94 8.94 7.97 -4.66
CA ASP A 94 8.19 6.83 -5.17
C ASP A 94 9.13 5.66 -5.29
N ILE A 95 8.60 4.47 -5.10
CA ILE A 95 9.41 3.26 -5.20
C ILE A 95 8.81 2.33 -6.27
N VAL A 96 9.69 1.73 -7.03
CA VAL A 96 9.30 0.80 -8.09
C VAL A 96 9.85 -0.56 -7.75
N TYR A 97 8.99 -1.58 -7.79
CA TYR A 97 9.42 -2.95 -7.49
C TYR A 97 8.51 -3.96 -8.20
N ARG A 98 8.97 -5.20 -8.25
CA ARG A 98 8.23 -6.28 -8.89
C ARG A 98 7.43 -7.05 -7.87
N VAL A 99 6.18 -7.36 -8.18
CA VAL A 99 5.30 -8.08 -7.27
C VAL A 99 4.66 -9.24 -8.02
N LYS A 100 4.61 -10.38 -7.38
CA LYS A 100 4.04 -11.58 -7.98
C LYS A 100 2.52 -11.47 -8.01
N ALA A 101 1.97 -11.49 -9.20
CA ALA A 101 0.54 -11.41 -9.40
C ALA A 101 -0.13 -12.76 -9.20
N ARG A 102 -1.46 -12.77 -9.21
CA ARG A 102 -2.25 -13.98 -8.93
C ARG A 102 -1.84 -15.18 -9.78
N ARG A 103 -1.48 -14.96 -11.03
CA ARG A 103 -1.12 -16.06 -11.90
C ARG A 103 0.34 -16.47 -11.81
N GLY A 104 1.10 -15.81 -10.97
CA GLY A 104 2.49 -16.16 -10.73
C GLY A 104 3.51 -15.32 -11.49
N GLU A 105 3.07 -14.47 -12.40
CA GLU A 105 4.01 -13.60 -13.11
C GLU A 105 4.36 -12.39 -12.25
N TYR A 106 5.52 -11.81 -12.47
CA TYR A 106 5.91 -10.60 -11.77
C TYR A 106 5.47 -9.37 -12.56
N VAL A 107 4.91 -8.42 -11.85
CA VAL A 107 4.41 -7.18 -12.44
C VAL A 107 5.17 -6.02 -11.81
N TRP A 108 5.63 -5.08 -12.62
CA TRP A 108 6.28 -3.89 -12.10
C TRP A 108 5.21 -2.92 -11.61
N LEU A 109 5.38 -2.47 -10.38
CA LEU A 109 4.49 -1.47 -9.79
C LEU A 109 5.29 -0.27 -9.33
N GLN A 110 4.69 0.90 -9.44
CA GLN A 110 5.23 2.12 -8.86
C GLN A 110 4.30 2.51 -7.73
N CYS A 111 4.86 2.68 -6.55
CA CYS A 111 4.09 3.03 -5.35
C CYS A 111 4.43 4.44 -4.92
N SER A 112 3.40 5.24 -4.69
CA SER A 112 3.56 6.61 -4.25
C SER A 112 2.64 6.83 -3.05
N GLY A 113 3.17 7.29 -1.95
CA GLY A 113 2.38 7.48 -0.73
C GLY A 113 2.82 8.67 0.08
N ARG A 114 1.98 9.02 1.03
CA ARG A 114 2.24 10.13 1.93
C ARG A 114 1.79 9.76 3.34
N VAL A 115 2.40 10.40 4.32
CA VAL A 115 2.09 10.16 5.71
C VAL A 115 1.35 11.37 6.26
N ARG A 116 0.28 11.10 7.00
CA ARG A 116 -0.43 12.12 7.73
C ARG A 116 -0.03 11.99 9.18
N CYS A 117 0.34 13.11 9.80
CA CYS A 117 0.75 13.14 11.20
C CYS A 117 -0.32 13.76 12.07
N ASN A 118 -0.30 13.41 13.36
CA ASN A 118 -1.18 14.05 14.33
C ASN A 118 -0.51 15.35 14.81
N LYS A 119 -1.14 16.03 15.76
CA LYS A 119 -0.63 17.31 16.25
C LYS A 119 0.75 17.20 16.88
N SER A 120 1.11 16.03 17.38
CA SER A 120 2.40 15.83 17.99
C SER A 120 3.48 15.51 16.97
N GLY A 121 3.15 15.45 15.70
CA GLY A 121 4.11 15.11 14.67
C GLY A 121 4.28 13.60 14.47
N GLN A 122 3.46 12.80 15.15
CA GLN A 122 3.56 11.36 15.01
C GLN A 122 2.77 10.92 13.79
N GLY A 123 3.35 10.06 12.98
CA GLY A 123 2.66 9.53 11.80
C GLY A 123 1.52 8.62 12.21
N VAL A 124 0.35 8.84 11.66
CA VAL A 124 -0.83 8.06 12.00
C VAL A 124 -1.43 7.33 10.81
N LEU A 125 -1.28 7.86 9.62
CA LEU A 125 -1.86 7.24 8.44
C LEU A 125 -0.89 7.33 7.26
N PHE A 126 -0.72 6.23 6.56
CA PHE A 126 0.08 6.21 5.35
C PHE A 126 -0.83 5.73 4.24
N ALA A 127 -1.00 6.54 3.20
CA ALA A 127 -1.91 6.19 2.13
C ALA A 127 -1.34 6.63 0.80
N GLY A 128 -1.80 6.00 -0.26
CA GLY A 128 -1.30 6.36 -1.58
C GLY A 128 -1.88 5.50 -2.68
N VAL A 129 -1.15 5.51 -3.78
CA VAL A 129 -1.57 4.81 -4.98
C VAL A 129 -0.45 3.94 -5.51
N MET A 130 -0.83 2.90 -6.24
CA MET A 130 0.12 2.06 -6.96
C MET A 130 -0.34 1.96 -8.40
N SER A 131 0.61 2.01 -9.31
CA SER A 131 0.30 1.92 -10.73
C SER A 131 1.10 0.79 -11.35
N LYS A 132 0.47 0.03 -12.24
CA LYS A 132 1.21 -0.94 -13.02
C LYS A 132 2.00 -0.18 -14.04
N LEU A 133 3.25 -0.55 -14.20
CA LEU A 133 4.07 0.05 -15.23
C LEU A 133 4.00 -0.79 -16.49
N VAL A 134 4.06 -0.14 -17.62
CA VAL A 134 4.15 -0.84 -18.89
C VAL A 134 5.47 -1.58 -18.89
N GLN A 135 5.50 -2.77 -19.48
CA GLN A 135 6.73 -3.52 -19.52
C GLN A 135 7.83 -2.66 -20.07
N LYS A 136 9.01 -2.82 -19.48
CA LYS A 136 10.13 -1.99 -19.84
C LYS A 136 10.40 -1.97 -21.32
N GLY A 137 10.36 -3.12 -21.94
CA GLY A 137 10.59 -3.19 -23.37
C GLY A 137 9.61 -2.37 -24.19
N LYS A 138 8.34 -2.35 -23.76
CA LYS A 138 7.35 -1.58 -24.47
C LYS A 138 7.59 -0.11 -24.27
N VAL A 139 7.97 0.28 -23.08
CA VAL A 139 8.26 1.67 -22.83
C VAL A 139 9.44 2.10 -23.67
N ASP A 140 10.47 1.29 -23.73
CA ASP A 140 11.65 1.60 -24.51
C ASP A 140 11.31 1.74 -25.98
N MET A 141 10.44 0.88 -26.48
CA MET A 141 10.03 0.97 -27.86
C MET A 141 9.25 2.24 -28.15
N LEU A 142 8.44 2.67 -27.21
CA LEU A 142 7.66 3.88 -27.40
C LEU A 142 8.51 5.12 -27.33
N THR A 143 9.57 5.07 -26.57
CA THR A 143 10.41 6.24 -26.40
C THR A 143 11.58 6.26 -27.35
N GLY A 144 11.85 5.19 -27.93
CA GLY A 144 13.00 5.23 -28.76
C GLY A 144 13.10 4.24 -29.70
#